data_743349eef1202ff2bfde6d2e80a43716
#
_entry.id   743349eef1202ff2bfde6d2e80a43716
#
_cell.length_a   1.000
_cell.length_b   1.000
_cell.length_c   1.000
_cell.angle_alpha   90.00
_cell.angle_beta   90.00
_cell.angle_gamma   90.00
#
_symmetry.space_group_name_H-M   'P 1'
#
loop_
_entity.id
_entity.type
_entity.pdbx_description
1 polymer ?
#
loop_
_entity_poly.entity_id
_entity_poly.type
_entity_poly.pdbx_seq_one_letter_code
_entity_poly.pdbx_strand_id
1 'polypeptide(L)'
;MKKIITRGIAVCVALSMAFTGASFAPAKVEAASLASSAKGSETMITLDKWYKTSLPRSSESFYYFSLAKKTKVRLKAAYDAGYFEILDQNYKLVYAGTSDEKMNGPQDWTLTKDITLSNGTYYLHLYTKDQYSGDKMKFILSDRTAPVKPKVTKVTKRKVVKGKTTAGSTVYVKYQKKIYSKKTNAKGNFTIKTKKMKKGTRITVWAKSKNGIKSKVTKYKVK
;
A
#
# COMPACT_ATOMS: atom_id res chain seq x y z
N MET A 1 8.36 -44.87 -7.45
CA MET A 1 7.54 -43.88 -8.19
C MET A 1 6.24 -43.67 -7.43
N LYS A 2 6.12 -42.59 -6.66
CA LYS A 2 4.89 -42.24 -5.92
C LYS A 2 4.07 -41.27 -6.79
N LYS A 3 2.87 -41.70 -7.22
CA LYS A 3 1.90 -40.85 -7.92
C LYS A 3 1.32 -39.84 -6.94
N ILE A 4 1.58 -38.56 -7.18
CA ILE A 4 0.89 -37.46 -6.50
C ILE A 4 -0.46 -37.30 -7.20
N ILE A 5 -1.54 -37.65 -6.50
CA ILE A 5 -2.91 -37.40 -6.96
C ILE A 5 -3.28 -36.00 -6.53
N THR A 6 -3.23 -35.04 -7.47
CA THR A 6 -3.75 -33.70 -7.29
C THR A 6 -5.28 -33.79 -7.40
N ARG A 7 -5.97 -33.77 -6.26
CA ARG A 7 -7.43 -33.59 -6.22
C ARG A 7 -7.74 -32.10 -6.35
N GLY A 8 -8.02 -31.67 -7.57
CA GLY A 8 -8.63 -30.36 -7.81
C GLY A 8 -10.08 -30.40 -7.33
N ILE A 9 -10.40 -29.63 -6.30
CA ILE A 9 -11.79 -29.37 -5.92
C ILE A 9 -12.22 -28.17 -6.74
N ALA A 10 -12.94 -28.42 -7.82
CA ALA A 10 -13.64 -27.38 -8.57
C ALA A 10 -14.86 -26.92 -7.75
N VAL A 11 -14.77 -25.75 -7.13
CA VAL A 11 -15.94 -25.09 -6.56
C VAL A 11 -16.63 -24.31 -7.68
N CYS A 12 -17.59 -24.96 -8.35
CA CYS A 12 -18.48 -24.30 -9.30
C CYS A 12 -19.48 -23.41 -8.52
N VAL A 13 -19.20 -22.11 -8.45
CA VAL A 13 -20.25 -21.13 -8.08
C VAL A 13 -20.97 -20.72 -9.36
N ALA A 14 -22.11 -21.38 -9.63
CA ALA A 14 -23.00 -20.99 -10.71
C ALA A 14 -23.69 -19.65 -10.33
N LEU A 15 -23.27 -18.56 -10.97
CA LEU A 15 -23.97 -17.29 -10.90
C LEU A 15 -24.86 -17.15 -12.16
N SER A 16 -26.17 -17.42 -12.01
CA SER A 16 -27.17 -17.05 -13.00
C SER A 16 -27.35 -15.54 -13.03
N MET A 17 -26.95 -14.89 -14.11
CA MET A 17 -27.15 -13.45 -14.32
C MET A 17 -28.56 -13.24 -14.93
N ALA A 18 -29.47 -12.68 -14.15
CA ALA A 18 -30.64 -12.00 -14.69
C ALA A 18 -30.27 -10.51 -14.85
N PHE A 19 -30.31 -10.03 -16.09
CA PHE A 19 -30.12 -8.62 -16.43
C PHE A 19 -31.39 -7.85 -16.08
N THR A 20 -31.42 -7.19 -14.93
CA THR A 20 -32.34 -6.07 -14.65
C THR A 20 -31.53 -5.04 -13.86
N GLY A 21 -31.59 -3.78 -14.29
CA GLY A 21 -30.77 -2.67 -13.83
C GLY A 21 -30.80 -2.43 -12.30
N ALA A 22 -29.94 -3.10 -11.59
CA ALA A 22 -29.72 -2.93 -10.17
C ALA A 22 -28.22 -2.79 -9.90
N SER A 23 -27.86 -1.83 -9.06
CA SER A 23 -26.53 -1.60 -8.55
C SER A 23 -25.86 -2.91 -8.11
N PHE A 24 -24.70 -3.22 -8.68
CA PHE A 24 -23.90 -4.39 -8.30
C PHE A 24 -23.46 -4.28 -6.84
N ALA A 25 -24.18 -4.92 -5.93
CA ALA A 25 -23.61 -5.32 -4.67
C ALA A 25 -22.62 -6.47 -4.95
N PRO A 26 -21.36 -6.42 -4.48
CA PRO A 26 -20.43 -7.53 -4.67
C PRO A 26 -21.01 -8.78 -4.01
N ALA A 27 -21.05 -9.89 -4.78
CA ALA A 27 -21.50 -11.17 -4.25
C ALA A 27 -20.72 -11.47 -2.96
N LYS A 28 -21.43 -11.74 -1.88
CA LYS A 28 -20.87 -12.18 -0.61
C LYS A 28 -20.19 -13.54 -0.85
N VAL A 29 -18.89 -13.53 -1.10
CA VAL A 29 -18.09 -14.75 -1.00
C VAL A 29 -18.05 -15.10 0.49
N GLU A 30 -18.51 -16.27 0.86
CA GLU A 30 -18.55 -16.67 2.27
C GLU A 30 -17.11 -16.81 2.78
N ALA A 31 -16.78 -16.07 3.84
CA ALA A 31 -15.45 -16.05 4.43
C ALA A 31 -14.90 -17.45 4.78
N ALA A 32 -15.79 -18.39 5.08
CA ALA A 32 -15.43 -19.77 5.39
C ALA A 32 -14.86 -20.55 4.18
N SER A 33 -15.39 -20.32 2.96
CA SER A 33 -14.88 -20.98 1.76
C SER A 33 -13.51 -20.45 1.36
N LEU A 34 -13.29 -19.13 1.46
CA LEU A 34 -11.98 -18.50 1.22
C LEU A 34 -10.93 -18.95 2.23
N ALA A 35 -11.29 -19.06 3.53
CA ALA A 35 -10.39 -19.57 4.54
C ALA A 35 -9.95 -21.02 4.26
N SER A 36 -10.83 -21.86 3.72
CA SER A 36 -10.51 -23.23 3.35
C SER A 36 -9.55 -23.31 2.16
N SER A 37 -9.77 -22.49 1.13
CA SER A 37 -8.90 -22.43 -0.06
C SER A 37 -7.52 -21.84 0.23
N ALA A 38 -7.45 -20.82 1.09
CA ALA A 38 -6.21 -20.13 1.43
C ALA A 38 -5.27 -20.95 2.32
N LYS A 39 -5.83 -21.74 3.23
CA LYS A 39 -5.09 -22.37 4.32
C LYS A 39 -3.92 -23.22 3.87
N GLY A 40 -2.70 -22.79 4.16
CA GLY A 40 -1.44 -23.49 3.86
C GLY A 40 -0.86 -23.20 2.48
N SER A 41 -1.48 -22.31 1.68
CA SER A 41 -0.98 -21.91 0.36
C SER A 41 -0.52 -20.44 0.31
N GLU A 42 -0.62 -19.70 1.42
CA GLU A 42 -0.36 -18.27 1.44
C GLU A 42 1.13 -17.95 1.36
N THR A 43 1.48 -17.00 0.54
CA THR A 43 2.84 -16.48 0.42
C THR A 43 2.97 -15.14 1.14
N MET A 44 3.94 -15.05 2.06
CA MET A 44 4.24 -13.79 2.76
C MET A 44 4.81 -12.76 1.80
N ILE A 45 4.23 -11.55 1.81
CA ILE A 45 4.73 -10.41 1.05
C ILE A 45 5.07 -9.24 1.98
N THR A 46 5.96 -8.36 1.51
CA THR A 46 6.35 -7.13 2.19
C THR A 46 5.95 -5.92 1.39
N LEU A 47 5.60 -4.82 2.05
CA LEU A 47 5.31 -3.57 1.37
C LEU A 47 6.53 -3.05 0.59
N ASP A 48 6.26 -2.31 -0.48
CA ASP A 48 7.25 -1.63 -1.32
C ASP A 48 8.17 -2.56 -2.13
N LYS A 49 7.76 -3.81 -2.33
CA LYS A 49 8.41 -4.79 -3.21
C LYS A 49 7.46 -5.23 -4.31
N TRP A 50 7.96 -5.36 -5.54
CA TRP A 50 7.22 -5.92 -6.65
C TRP A 50 7.18 -7.44 -6.56
N TYR A 51 6.01 -8.01 -6.82
CA TYR A 51 5.78 -9.44 -6.95
C TYR A 51 5.27 -9.73 -8.35
N LYS A 52 5.62 -10.91 -8.87
CA LYS A 52 5.14 -11.46 -10.14
C LYS A 52 4.50 -12.79 -9.85
N THR A 53 3.41 -13.09 -10.52
CA THR A 53 2.74 -14.38 -10.46
C THR A 53 2.10 -14.68 -11.81
N SER A 54 1.77 -15.93 -12.01
CA SER A 54 0.98 -16.42 -13.14
C SER A 54 -0.18 -17.20 -12.55
N LEU A 55 -1.39 -16.90 -13.01
CA LEU A 55 -2.60 -17.59 -12.61
C LEU A 55 -3.19 -18.29 -13.82
N PRO A 56 -3.20 -19.63 -13.85
CA PRO A 56 -3.99 -20.39 -14.81
C PRO A 56 -5.46 -19.99 -14.79
N ARG A 57 -6.23 -20.41 -15.79
CA ARG A 57 -7.69 -20.19 -15.80
C ARG A 57 -8.34 -20.78 -14.56
N SER A 58 -9.35 -20.11 -14.03
CA SER A 58 -10.11 -20.56 -12.85
C SER A 58 -9.21 -20.90 -11.65
N SER A 59 -8.15 -20.13 -11.46
CA SER A 59 -7.22 -20.34 -10.35
C SER A 59 -7.15 -19.13 -9.44
N GLU A 60 -6.61 -19.34 -8.24
CA GLU A 60 -6.46 -18.33 -7.22
C GLU A 60 -5.10 -18.42 -6.53
N SER A 61 -4.65 -17.32 -5.95
CA SER A 61 -3.46 -17.24 -5.10
C SER A 61 -3.68 -16.28 -3.96
N PHE A 62 -3.16 -16.68 -2.81
CA PHE A 62 -3.22 -15.89 -1.58
C PHE A 62 -1.84 -15.41 -1.17
N TYR A 63 -1.76 -14.12 -0.85
CA TYR A 63 -0.57 -13.49 -0.29
C TYR A 63 -0.97 -12.81 1.02
N TYR A 64 -0.12 -12.85 2.03
CA TYR A 64 -0.42 -12.15 3.27
C TYR A 64 0.65 -11.13 3.62
N PHE A 65 0.24 -10.08 4.32
CA PHE A 65 1.11 -9.03 4.85
C PHE A 65 0.57 -8.51 6.17
N SER A 66 1.47 -8.03 7.03
CA SER A 66 1.10 -7.51 8.34
C SER A 66 1.47 -6.04 8.47
N LEU A 67 0.60 -5.29 9.13
CA LEU A 67 0.73 -3.87 9.41
C LEU A 67 0.83 -3.64 10.91
N ALA A 68 1.94 -3.07 11.40
CA ALA A 68 2.13 -2.75 12.81
C ALA A 68 1.32 -1.54 13.29
N LYS A 69 0.74 -0.77 12.37
CA LYS A 69 -0.06 0.44 12.67
C LYS A 69 -1.00 0.75 11.50
N LYS A 70 -1.97 1.64 11.74
CA LYS A 70 -2.83 2.18 10.68
C LYS A 70 -1.98 2.76 9.54
N THR A 71 -2.14 2.21 8.35
CA THR A 71 -1.31 2.47 7.17
C THR A 71 -2.19 2.76 5.96
N LYS A 72 -1.88 3.81 5.21
CA LYS A 72 -2.44 4.01 3.88
C LYS A 72 -1.62 3.20 2.90
N VAL A 73 -2.21 2.18 2.31
CA VAL A 73 -1.57 1.28 1.34
C VAL A 73 -2.05 1.62 -0.05
N ARG A 74 -1.14 1.61 -1.02
CA ARG A 74 -1.48 1.67 -2.45
C ARG A 74 -1.22 0.31 -3.07
N LEU A 75 -2.27 -0.33 -3.54
CA LEU A 75 -2.17 -1.44 -4.47
C LEU A 75 -1.96 -0.88 -5.88
N LYS A 76 -0.91 -1.32 -6.54
CA LYS A 76 -0.72 -1.23 -7.99
C LYS A 76 -0.59 -2.62 -8.54
N ALA A 77 -1.36 -2.92 -9.55
CA ALA A 77 -1.30 -4.20 -10.25
C ALA A 77 -1.30 -3.95 -11.76
N ALA A 78 -0.55 -4.77 -12.50
CA ALA A 78 -0.62 -4.84 -13.96
C ALA A 78 -0.81 -6.31 -14.30
N TYR A 79 -1.78 -6.61 -15.18
CA TYR A 79 -2.22 -7.97 -15.46
C TYR A 79 -3.03 -8.03 -16.76
N ASP A 80 -3.08 -9.21 -17.37
CA ASP A 80 -3.84 -9.45 -18.59
C ASP A 80 -5.33 -9.68 -18.29
N ALA A 81 -5.63 -10.35 -17.17
CA ALA A 81 -6.98 -10.53 -16.64
C ALA A 81 -6.93 -11.01 -15.18
N GLY A 82 -7.90 -10.62 -14.36
CA GLY A 82 -7.99 -11.10 -12.99
C GLY A 82 -8.70 -10.14 -12.05
N TYR A 83 -8.86 -10.58 -10.83
CA TYR A 83 -9.52 -9.86 -9.74
C TYR A 83 -8.57 -9.75 -8.55
N PHE A 84 -8.68 -8.66 -7.82
CA PHE A 84 -7.90 -8.38 -6.63
C PHE A 84 -8.83 -8.08 -5.47
N GLU A 85 -8.67 -8.80 -4.39
CA GLU A 85 -9.39 -8.57 -3.15
C GLU A 85 -8.41 -8.40 -2.00
N ILE A 86 -8.73 -7.53 -1.04
CA ILE A 86 -8.05 -7.47 0.24
C ILE A 86 -9.02 -7.96 1.29
N LEU A 87 -8.61 -8.97 2.01
CA LEU A 87 -9.36 -9.61 3.09
C LEU A 87 -8.66 -9.32 4.42
N ASP A 88 -9.43 -9.25 5.52
CA ASP A 88 -8.86 -9.18 6.87
C ASP A 88 -8.38 -10.56 7.35
N GLN A 89 -7.89 -10.64 8.58
CA GLN A 89 -7.40 -11.87 9.19
C GLN A 89 -8.47 -12.98 9.34
N ASN A 90 -9.74 -12.64 9.22
CA ASN A 90 -10.88 -13.56 9.24
C ASN A 90 -11.42 -13.85 7.83
N TYR A 91 -10.65 -13.53 6.80
CA TYR A 91 -11.01 -13.63 5.39
C TYR A 91 -12.25 -12.82 4.99
N LYS A 92 -12.62 -11.84 5.80
CA LYS A 92 -13.71 -10.92 5.47
C LYS A 92 -13.22 -9.88 4.47
N LEU A 93 -14.02 -9.61 3.44
CA LEU A 93 -13.74 -8.64 2.40
C LEU A 93 -13.58 -7.22 2.97
N VAL A 94 -12.43 -6.62 2.72
CA VAL A 94 -12.11 -5.22 3.03
C VAL A 94 -12.16 -4.35 1.77
N TYR A 95 -11.70 -4.90 0.65
CA TYR A 95 -11.68 -4.22 -0.65
C TYR A 95 -11.72 -5.24 -1.78
N ALA A 96 -12.58 -5.00 -2.75
CA ALA A 96 -12.59 -5.70 -4.03
C ALA A 96 -12.23 -4.72 -5.16
N GLY A 97 -11.32 -5.13 -6.04
CA GLY A 97 -10.96 -4.41 -7.26
C GLY A 97 -11.25 -5.28 -8.48
N THR A 98 -11.84 -4.67 -9.49
CA THR A 98 -12.06 -5.32 -10.78
C THR A 98 -11.16 -4.72 -11.84
N SER A 99 -10.93 -5.48 -12.90
CA SER A 99 -10.13 -5.08 -14.06
C SER A 99 -10.67 -3.89 -14.85
N ASP A 100 -11.84 -3.39 -14.54
CA ASP A 100 -12.59 -2.43 -15.37
C ASP A 100 -12.09 -0.99 -15.27
N GLU A 101 -11.09 -0.72 -14.44
CA GLU A 101 -10.62 0.65 -14.18
C GLU A 101 -9.45 1.09 -15.09
N LYS A 102 -9.57 1.07 -16.38
CA LYS A 102 -8.70 1.66 -17.42
C LYS A 102 -7.73 0.73 -18.15
N MET A 103 -8.08 0.43 -19.38
CA MET A 103 -7.13 0.03 -20.42
C MET A 103 -6.19 1.19 -20.78
N ASN A 104 -4.89 1.01 -20.58
CA ASN A 104 -3.86 1.84 -21.20
C ASN A 104 -3.22 1.04 -22.35
N GLY A 105 -3.95 0.86 -23.47
CA GLY A 105 -3.48 0.10 -24.63
C GLY A 105 -3.97 -1.36 -24.66
N PRO A 106 -3.70 -2.10 -25.74
CA PRO A 106 -4.38 -3.37 -26.05
C PRO A 106 -4.01 -4.57 -25.16
N GLN A 107 -3.13 -4.45 -24.18
CA GLN A 107 -2.73 -5.57 -23.30
C GLN A 107 -2.26 -5.18 -21.89
N ASP A 108 -2.37 -3.92 -21.45
CA ASP A 108 -1.88 -3.50 -20.14
C ASP A 108 -3.02 -2.99 -19.24
N TRP A 109 -3.64 -3.87 -18.50
CA TRP A 109 -4.54 -3.50 -17.42
C TRP A 109 -3.75 -3.01 -16.21
N THR A 110 -4.03 -1.81 -15.73
CA THR A 110 -3.41 -1.28 -14.52
C THR A 110 -4.45 -0.87 -13.50
N LEU A 111 -4.43 -1.52 -12.34
CA LEU A 111 -5.17 -1.08 -11.16
C LEU A 111 -4.27 -0.21 -10.28
N THR A 112 -4.77 0.94 -9.84
CA THR A 112 -4.12 1.77 -8.81
C THR A 112 -5.15 2.22 -7.79
N LYS A 113 -5.06 1.71 -6.56
CA LYS A 113 -6.01 2.03 -5.48
C LYS A 113 -5.31 2.34 -4.17
N ASP A 114 -5.75 3.41 -3.52
CA ASP A 114 -5.33 3.78 -2.15
C ASP A 114 -6.36 3.28 -1.15
N ILE A 115 -5.93 2.48 -0.18
CA ILE A 115 -6.76 1.87 0.86
C ILE A 115 -6.16 2.19 2.22
N THR A 116 -6.98 2.55 3.19
CA THR A 116 -6.51 2.77 4.56
C THR A 116 -6.88 1.57 5.42
N LEU A 117 -5.85 0.84 5.86
CA LEU A 117 -5.97 -0.36 6.67
C LEU A 117 -5.51 -0.07 8.12
N SER A 118 -6.16 -0.69 9.09
CA SER A 118 -5.74 -0.67 10.50
C SER A 118 -4.46 -1.50 10.71
N ASN A 119 -3.93 -1.57 11.93
CA ASN A 119 -2.96 -2.61 12.28
C ASN A 119 -3.62 -3.99 12.21
N GLY A 120 -2.86 -4.99 11.78
CA GLY A 120 -3.36 -6.36 11.63
C GLY A 120 -2.73 -7.09 10.47
N THR A 121 -3.15 -8.33 10.28
CA THR A 121 -2.77 -9.16 9.12
C THR A 121 -3.89 -9.11 8.09
N TYR A 122 -3.50 -9.05 6.84
CA TYR A 122 -4.40 -8.96 5.68
C TYR A 122 -3.94 -9.93 4.62
N TYR A 123 -4.90 -10.42 3.83
CA TYR A 123 -4.64 -11.25 2.67
C TYR A 123 -4.94 -10.46 1.41
N LEU A 124 -4.06 -10.59 0.43
CA LEU A 124 -4.31 -10.20 -0.95
C LEU A 124 -4.67 -11.47 -1.71
N HIS A 125 -5.93 -11.57 -2.09
CA HIS A 125 -6.47 -12.65 -2.88
C HIS A 125 -6.48 -12.24 -4.35
N LEU A 126 -5.86 -13.04 -5.20
CA LEU A 126 -5.82 -12.87 -6.65
C LEU A 126 -6.52 -14.06 -7.26
N TYR A 127 -7.43 -13.83 -8.21
CA TYR A 127 -8.12 -14.93 -8.89
C TYR A 127 -8.50 -14.57 -10.33
N THR A 128 -8.66 -15.60 -11.16
CA THR A 128 -9.10 -15.49 -12.55
C THR A 128 -10.42 -16.19 -12.72
N LYS A 129 -11.24 -15.73 -13.68
CA LYS A 129 -12.46 -16.39 -14.11
C LYS A 129 -12.20 -17.26 -15.35
N ASP A 130 -13.15 -18.17 -15.64
CA ASP A 130 -13.05 -19.25 -16.64
C ASP A 130 -12.58 -18.83 -18.04
N GLN A 131 -12.75 -17.58 -18.43
CA GLN A 131 -12.44 -17.08 -19.77
C GLN A 131 -11.03 -16.51 -19.93
N TYR A 132 -10.30 -16.28 -18.82
CA TYR A 132 -9.03 -15.52 -18.85
C TYR A 132 -7.92 -16.25 -18.11
N SER A 133 -6.74 -16.33 -18.72
CA SER A 133 -5.51 -16.72 -18.03
C SER A 133 -4.73 -15.46 -17.64
N GLY A 134 -4.33 -15.38 -16.38
CA GLY A 134 -3.47 -14.31 -15.88
C GLY A 134 -1.99 -14.67 -16.00
N ASP A 135 -1.47 -14.87 -17.22
CA ASP A 135 -0.13 -15.41 -17.43
C ASP A 135 0.99 -14.47 -16.97
N LYS A 136 0.72 -13.17 -16.87
CA LYS A 136 1.73 -12.17 -16.51
C LYS A 136 1.16 -11.13 -15.54
N MET A 137 0.95 -11.55 -14.31
CA MET A 137 0.53 -10.63 -13.26
C MET A 137 1.72 -10.09 -12.50
N LYS A 138 1.74 -8.78 -12.26
CA LYS A 138 2.68 -8.15 -11.32
C LYS A 138 1.93 -7.16 -10.43
N PHE A 139 2.29 -7.13 -9.17
CA PHE A 139 1.67 -6.21 -8.22
C PHE A 139 2.67 -5.70 -7.19
N ILE A 140 2.33 -4.58 -6.58
CA ILE A 140 3.03 -3.99 -5.45
C ILE A 140 2.03 -3.37 -4.47
N LEU A 141 2.22 -3.64 -3.20
CA LEU A 141 1.59 -2.91 -2.11
C LEU A 141 2.59 -1.89 -1.54
N SER A 142 2.29 -0.61 -1.64
CA SER A 142 3.21 0.46 -1.22
C SER A 142 2.67 1.22 -0.02
N ASP A 143 3.51 1.46 1.01
CA ASP A 143 3.16 2.36 2.11
C ASP A 143 3.08 3.81 1.62
N ARG A 144 1.87 4.36 1.64
CA ARG A 144 1.55 5.76 1.26
C ARG A 144 1.28 6.64 2.48
N THR A 145 1.59 6.16 3.67
CA THR A 145 1.40 6.91 4.90
C THR A 145 2.31 8.14 4.92
N ALA A 146 1.72 9.30 5.07
CA ALA A 146 2.48 10.53 5.21
C ALA A 146 3.16 10.57 6.60
N PRO A 147 4.40 11.05 6.69
CA PRO A 147 5.03 11.29 7.98
C PRO A 147 4.21 12.27 8.83
N VAL A 148 4.30 12.13 10.14
CA VAL A 148 3.72 13.09 11.08
C VAL A 148 4.29 14.48 10.81
N LYS A 149 3.46 15.52 10.92
CA LYS A 149 3.88 16.93 10.81
C LYS A 149 5.09 17.18 11.72
N PRO A 150 6.25 17.67 11.22
CA PRO A 150 7.42 17.89 12.02
C PRO A 150 7.17 18.89 13.16
N LYS A 151 7.54 18.54 14.38
CA LYS A 151 7.55 19.45 15.54
C LYS A 151 8.96 19.99 15.70
N VAL A 152 9.18 21.29 15.45
CA VAL A 152 10.46 21.96 15.74
C VAL A 152 10.51 22.21 17.24
N THR A 153 11.50 21.66 17.93
CA THR A 153 11.66 21.78 19.37
C THR A 153 12.60 22.93 19.73
N LYS A 154 13.66 23.14 18.94
CA LYS A 154 14.68 24.16 19.24
C LYS A 154 15.39 24.61 17.96
N VAL A 155 15.71 25.91 17.91
CA VAL A 155 16.68 26.47 16.95
C VAL A 155 17.86 27.06 17.73
N THR A 156 19.01 26.39 17.66
CA THR A 156 20.20 26.76 18.45
C THR A 156 21.11 27.66 17.63
N LYS A 157 21.59 28.77 18.26
CA LYS A 157 22.50 29.76 17.64
C LYS A 157 22.05 30.19 16.24
N ARG A 158 20.74 30.13 15.95
CA ARG A 158 20.13 30.41 14.63
C ARG A 158 20.73 29.65 13.45
N LYS A 159 21.44 28.54 13.72
CA LYS A 159 22.10 27.70 12.69
C LYS A 159 21.68 26.23 12.73
N VAL A 160 21.09 25.77 13.85
CA VAL A 160 20.77 24.35 14.02
C VAL A 160 19.30 24.21 14.37
N VAL A 161 18.54 23.56 13.50
CA VAL A 161 17.13 23.23 13.69
C VAL A 161 17.01 21.81 14.23
N LYS A 162 16.43 21.68 15.44
CA LYS A 162 16.17 20.38 16.08
C LYS A 162 14.68 20.13 16.19
N GLY A 163 14.27 18.88 16.12
CA GLY A 163 12.87 18.52 16.23
C GLY A 163 12.61 17.03 16.11
N LYS A 164 11.33 16.67 16.02
CA LYS A 164 10.85 15.30 15.93
C LYS A 164 9.75 15.14 14.88
N THR A 165 9.76 14.00 14.20
CA THR A 165 8.71 13.54 13.29
C THR A 165 8.77 12.02 13.15
N THR A 166 8.18 11.42 12.14
CA THR A 166 8.23 9.96 11.92
C THR A 166 9.68 9.47 11.73
N ALA A 167 10.04 8.39 12.42
CA ALA A 167 11.33 7.72 12.27
C ALA A 167 11.58 7.30 10.81
N GLY A 168 12.83 7.35 10.37
CA GLY A 168 13.23 6.93 9.01
C GLY A 168 12.81 7.89 7.89
N SER A 169 12.06 8.97 8.19
CA SER A 169 11.70 9.98 7.18
C SER A 169 12.84 10.98 6.94
N THR A 170 12.85 11.62 5.78
CA THR A 170 13.76 12.72 5.48
C THR A 170 13.07 14.04 5.76
N VAL A 171 13.66 14.85 6.64
CA VAL A 171 13.16 16.18 7.01
C VAL A 171 13.84 17.24 6.15
N TYR A 172 13.05 18.20 5.72
CA TYR A 172 13.47 19.34 4.91
C TYR A 172 13.19 20.64 5.68
N VAL A 173 14.16 21.53 5.70
CA VAL A 173 14.06 22.89 6.24
C VAL A 173 14.32 23.88 5.11
N LYS A 174 13.30 24.66 4.73
CA LYS A 174 13.45 25.75 3.77
C LYS A 174 13.66 27.07 4.53
N TYR A 175 14.79 27.71 4.25
CA TYR A 175 15.11 29.06 4.68
C TYR A 175 15.48 29.90 3.47
N GLN A 176 14.71 30.96 3.20
CA GLN A 176 14.81 31.73 1.96
C GLN A 176 14.69 30.83 0.72
N LYS A 177 15.62 30.92 -0.24
CA LYS A 177 15.67 30.07 -1.45
C LYS A 177 16.36 28.72 -1.23
N LYS A 178 16.98 28.48 -0.05
CA LYS A 178 17.75 27.26 0.23
C LYS A 178 16.94 26.20 1.01
N ILE A 179 17.16 24.96 0.64
CA ILE A 179 16.58 23.79 1.31
C ILE A 179 17.72 22.94 1.90
N TYR A 180 17.59 22.59 3.16
CA TYR A 180 18.48 21.71 3.91
C TYR A 180 17.71 20.47 4.29
N SER A 181 18.34 19.30 4.24
CA SER A 181 17.67 18.05 4.57
C SER A 181 18.54 17.11 5.40
N LYS A 182 17.88 16.23 6.15
CA LYS A 182 18.51 15.13 6.88
C LYS A 182 17.48 14.07 7.21
N LYS A 183 17.90 12.80 7.22
CA LYS A 183 17.09 11.67 7.68
C LYS A 183 16.98 11.71 9.20
N THR A 184 15.80 11.39 9.75
CA THR A 184 15.57 11.20 11.18
C THR A 184 16.26 9.93 11.67
N ASN A 185 16.60 9.90 12.96
CA ASN A 185 17.07 8.68 13.60
C ASN A 185 15.90 7.71 13.90
N ALA A 186 16.22 6.55 14.52
CA ALA A 186 15.23 5.53 14.88
C ALA A 186 14.15 6.03 15.87
N LYS A 187 14.46 7.06 16.67
CA LYS A 187 13.51 7.71 17.60
C LYS A 187 12.72 8.86 16.94
N GLY A 188 12.89 9.09 15.63
CA GLY A 188 12.24 10.16 14.88
C GLY A 188 12.82 11.56 15.11
N ASN A 189 13.96 11.69 15.79
CA ASN A 189 14.59 12.98 16.01
C ASN A 189 15.40 13.42 14.79
N PHE A 190 15.46 14.73 14.55
CA PHE A 190 16.31 15.33 13.53
C PHE A 190 17.10 16.52 14.07
N THR A 191 18.29 16.74 13.50
CA THR A 191 19.13 17.90 13.75
C THR A 191 19.72 18.33 12.42
N ILE A 192 19.32 19.50 11.92
CA ILE A 192 19.71 20.02 10.61
C ILE A 192 20.52 21.30 10.80
N LYS A 193 21.76 21.31 10.31
CA LYS A 193 22.60 22.51 10.25
C LYS A 193 22.19 23.35 9.03
N THR A 194 22.05 24.67 9.23
CA THR A 194 21.69 25.64 8.19
C THR A 194 22.69 26.79 8.17
N LYS A 195 22.58 27.71 7.22
CA LYS A 195 23.21 29.05 7.37
C LYS A 195 22.58 29.79 8.56
N LYS A 196 23.30 30.79 9.08
CA LYS A 196 22.81 31.64 10.16
C LYS A 196 21.53 32.36 9.70
N MET A 197 20.44 32.15 10.43
CA MET A 197 19.13 32.73 10.14
C MET A 197 18.95 34.04 10.89
N LYS A 198 18.24 35.01 10.32
CA LYS A 198 17.90 36.25 11.01
C LYS A 198 16.79 35.99 12.05
N LYS A 199 16.89 36.60 13.23
CA LYS A 199 15.83 36.61 14.25
C LYS A 199 14.53 37.10 13.63
N GLY A 200 13.40 36.50 13.99
CA GLY A 200 12.08 36.87 13.48
C GLY A 200 11.70 36.23 12.14
N THR A 201 12.64 35.68 11.37
CA THR A 201 12.33 35.05 10.10
C THR A 201 11.53 33.76 10.29
N ARG A 202 10.72 33.41 9.29
CA ARG A 202 9.97 32.15 9.25
C ARG A 202 10.71 31.09 8.41
N ILE A 203 10.88 29.91 8.97
CA ILE A 203 11.31 28.72 8.23
C ILE A 203 10.13 27.80 7.98
N THR A 204 10.22 27.03 6.90
CA THR A 204 9.22 26.02 6.54
C THR A 204 9.85 24.66 6.69
N VAL A 205 9.19 23.77 7.47
CA VAL A 205 9.71 22.43 7.76
C VAL A 205 8.67 21.39 7.36
N TRP A 206 9.08 20.37 6.62
CA TRP A 206 8.26 19.22 6.25
C TRP A 206 9.12 17.96 6.24
N ALA A 207 8.47 16.81 6.24
CA ALA A 207 9.14 15.52 6.09
C ALA A 207 8.61 14.78 4.86
N LYS A 208 9.43 13.88 4.32
CA LYS A 208 9.00 12.90 3.31
C LYS A 208 9.29 11.50 3.83
N SER A 209 8.35 10.55 3.61
CA SER A 209 8.58 9.12 3.83
C SER A 209 9.63 8.59 2.85
N LYS A 210 10.06 7.33 3.02
CA LYS A 210 10.93 6.64 2.05
C LYS A 210 10.31 6.60 0.64
N ASN A 211 8.98 6.58 0.56
CA ASN A 211 8.19 6.57 -0.68
C ASN A 211 7.87 7.98 -1.20
N GLY A 212 8.55 9.01 -0.70
CA GLY A 212 8.40 10.39 -1.16
C GLY A 212 7.12 11.11 -0.69
N ILE A 213 6.28 10.49 0.13
CA ILE A 213 5.02 11.09 0.61
C ILE A 213 5.33 12.23 1.58
N LYS A 214 4.82 13.41 1.27
CA LYS A 214 5.07 14.63 2.02
C LYS A 214 4.11 14.76 3.21
N SER A 215 4.66 15.15 4.38
CA SER A 215 3.87 15.52 5.56
C SER A 215 3.17 16.86 5.41
N LYS A 216 2.25 17.18 6.33
CA LYS A 216 1.82 18.57 6.56
C LYS A 216 3.03 19.42 6.94
N VAL A 217 2.97 20.71 6.60
CA VAL A 217 4.07 21.67 6.76
C VAL A 217 4.01 22.36 8.13
N THR A 218 5.15 22.52 8.78
CA THR A 218 5.32 23.37 9.97
C THR A 218 5.97 24.70 9.55
N LYS A 219 5.36 25.81 9.91
CA LYS A 219 5.96 27.16 9.84
C LYS A 219 6.48 27.50 11.24
N TYR A 220 7.76 27.86 11.36
CA TYR A 220 8.40 28.19 12.65
C TYR A 220 9.08 29.54 12.56
N LYS A 221 8.82 30.43 13.55
CA LYS A 221 9.47 31.75 13.68
C LYS A 221 10.76 31.59 14.47
N VAL A 222 11.90 31.98 13.89
CA VAL A 222 13.23 31.92 14.54
C VAL A 222 13.29 32.97 15.62
N LYS A 223 13.53 32.53 16.86
CA LYS A 223 13.68 33.39 18.04
C LYS A 223 15.07 33.96 18.14
#